data_a69f3fb5e7310953611a09731c10da87
#
_entry.id   a69f3fb5e7310953611a09731c10da87
#
_cell.length_a   1.000
_cell.length_b   1.000
_cell.length_c   1.000
_cell.angle_alpha   90.00
_cell.angle_beta   90.00
_cell.angle_gamma   90.00
#
_symmetry.space_group_name_H-M   'P 1'
#
loop_
_entity.id
_entity.type
_entity.pdbx_description
1 polymer ?
#
loop_
_entity_poly.entity_id
_entity_poly.type
_entity_poly.pdbx_seq_one_letter_code
_entity_poly.pdbx_strand_id
1 'polypeptide(L)'
;MKPETATPATLNEKKEITVIDQPLRGGEFNTTTAKSLYEDEELLKAGLIMSQIGTESSSTASESELKVLERGENWFKVQHHQTENTCTIMDTFAEMFPMWAGRVLITADTEKWALTAAEVATGLATSVIMSPAEAGIESFVPADKTPDSRVGVLVQVYNRSRFELNGQMILRIGQCVMTCPTTSAFDAMPNAKRTLKVGRSLCLFGDGFQRKGLVGPRKVWKIPVMEGDFIVEDRFGIAEAIAGGNFIIFAQDRASGLKAAEEAVKAVRAGKNEVIMPFPGGICRSGSKAGSLKYKLKASTNHPFCPRLRELVPDSQVPEGVKCVYEIVINGLSLEAVKKAMGDGLKAAAGVPGVVKISAGNYGGKIGPYKAFLKEALETT
;
A
#
# COMPACT_ATOMS: atom_id res chain seq x y z
N MET A 1 -37.43 -59.88 15.90
CA MET A 1 -37.66 -59.27 14.59
C MET A 1 -36.40 -58.56 14.22
N LYS A 2 -35.67 -59.01 13.22
CA LYS A 2 -34.42 -58.40 12.72
C LYS A 2 -34.80 -57.32 11.71
N PRO A 3 -34.07 -56.19 11.63
CA PRO A 3 -34.23 -55.25 10.52
C PRO A 3 -33.39 -55.71 9.32
N GLU A 4 -34.00 -55.53 8.17
CA GLU A 4 -33.48 -55.85 6.83
C GLU A 4 -32.31 -54.96 6.44
N THR A 5 -31.38 -55.56 5.73
CA THR A 5 -30.20 -54.96 5.13
C THR A 5 -30.59 -54.23 3.86
N ALA A 6 -30.27 -52.93 3.78
CA ALA A 6 -30.38 -52.15 2.56
C ALA A 6 -29.11 -52.27 1.73
N THR A 7 -29.26 -52.60 0.47
CA THR A 7 -28.24 -52.71 -0.59
C THR A 7 -27.80 -51.34 -1.06
N PRO A 8 -26.50 -51.08 -1.37
CA PRO A 8 -26.04 -49.79 -1.86
C PRO A 8 -26.41 -49.58 -3.33
N ALA A 9 -27.04 -48.46 -3.62
CA ALA A 9 -27.35 -48.02 -4.98
C ALA A 9 -26.06 -47.50 -5.68
N THR A 10 -25.89 -48.00 -6.89
CA THR A 10 -24.85 -47.63 -7.84
C THR A 10 -25.00 -46.16 -8.30
N LEU A 11 -23.94 -45.36 -8.05
CA LEU A 11 -23.78 -44.05 -8.69
C LEU A 11 -23.31 -44.27 -10.13
N ASN A 12 -24.13 -43.91 -11.09
CA ASN A 12 -23.66 -43.59 -12.44
C ASN A 12 -24.69 -42.67 -13.12
N GLU A 13 -24.43 -41.37 -13.04
CA GLU A 13 -24.95 -40.39 -14.00
C GLU A 13 -23.97 -39.23 -14.10
N LYS A 14 -23.25 -39.21 -15.24
CA LYS A 14 -22.51 -38.05 -15.74
C LYS A 14 -23.53 -36.97 -16.10
N LYS A 15 -23.59 -35.87 -15.34
CA LYS A 15 -24.26 -34.65 -15.81
C LYS A 15 -23.28 -33.88 -16.70
N GLU A 16 -23.53 -33.93 -17.99
CA GLU A 16 -22.96 -33.01 -18.96
C GLU A 16 -23.42 -31.59 -18.64
N ILE A 17 -22.45 -30.69 -18.46
CA ILE A 17 -22.71 -29.24 -18.36
C ILE A 17 -22.89 -28.75 -19.80
N THR A 18 -24.12 -28.49 -20.19
CA THR A 18 -24.43 -27.84 -21.47
C THR A 18 -24.11 -26.37 -21.34
N VAL A 19 -23.03 -25.93 -22.00
CA VAL A 19 -22.73 -24.52 -22.21
C VAL A 19 -23.67 -24.02 -23.30
N ILE A 20 -24.56 -23.11 -22.96
CA ILE A 20 -25.41 -22.42 -23.93
C ILE A 20 -24.60 -21.31 -24.57
N ASP A 21 -24.06 -21.59 -25.76
CA ASP A 21 -23.44 -20.61 -26.64
C ASP A 21 -24.54 -19.82 -27.36
N GLN A 22 -24.70 -18.54 -27.05
CA GLN A 22 -25.44 -17.61 -27.89
C GLN A 22 -24.47 -16.78 -28.68
N PRO A 23 -24.52 -16.78 -30.02
CA PRO A 23 -23.60 -16.02 -30.86
C PRO A 23 -23.95 -14.53 -30.84
N LEU A 24 -23.02 -13.70 -30.37
CA LEU A 24 -23.01 -12.26 -30.65
C LEU A 24 -22.60 -12.06 -32.12
N ARG A 25 -23.41 -11.34 -32.85
CA ARG A 25 -23.23 -11.06 -34.30
C ARG A 25 -21.97 -10.20 -34.53
N GLY A 26 -21.14 -10.68 -35.44
CA GLY A 26 -20.37 -9.88 -36.39
C GLY A 26 -19.09 -9.22 -35.85
N GLY A 27 -17.96 -9.90 -35.95
CA GLY A 27 -16.61 -9.38 -35.85
C GLY A 27 -15.62 -10.51 -36.01
N GLU A 28 -14.91 -10.54 -37.15
CA GLU A 28 -13.88 -11.55 -37.42
C GLU A 28 -12.79 -11.47 -36.34
N PHE A 29 -12.68 -12.51 -35.53
CA PHE A 29 -11.53 -12.71 -34.64
C PHE A 29 -10.47 -13.50 -35.38
N ASN A 30 -9.38 -12.85 -35.71
CA ASN A 30 -8.16 -13.48 -36.20
C ASN A 30 -7.58 -14.34 -35.08
N THR A 31 -7.61 -15.66 -35.26
CA THR A 31 -6.91 -16.62 -34.42
C THR A 31 -5.42 -16.56 -34.66
N THR A 32 -4.75 -15.62 -34.02
CA THR A 32 -3.28 -15.63 -33.92
C THR A 32 -2.92 -15.79 -32.45
N THR A 33 -2.61 -17.05 -32.11
CA THR A 33 -1.71 -17.52 -31.06
C THR A 33 -1.83 -16.95 -29.64
N ALA A 34 -2.55 -17.70 -28.81
CA ALA A 34 -2.30 -17.75 -27.37
C ALA A 34 -0.95 -18.44 -27.05
N LYS A 35 0.14 -17.98 -27.63
CA LYS A 35 1.50 -18.39 -27.33
C LYS A 35 2.35 -17.14 -27.29
N SER A 36 2.47 -16.49 -26.14
CA SER A 36 3.42 -15.42 -25.83
C SER A 36 2.94 -14.44 -24.75
N LEU A 37 2.31 -14.88 -23.69
CA LEU A 37 2.09 -14.04 -22.52
C LEU A 37 3.04 -14.40 -21.34
N TYR A 38 4.00 -15.28 -21.58
CA TYR A 38 4.96 -15.73 -20.55
C TYR A 38 6.42 -15.43 -20.89
N GLU A 39 6.71 -14.72 -21.97
CA GLU A 39 8.07 -14.34 -22.37
C GLU A 39 8.21 -12.83 -22.59
N ASP A 40 7.68 -12.01 -21.68
CA ASP A 40 8.00 -10.59 -21.69
C ASP A 40 9.22 -10.33 -20.80
N GLU A 41 10.42 -10.35 -21.46
CA GLU A 41 11.68 -9.90 -20.84
C GLU A 41 11.59 -8.47 -20.27
N GLU A 42 10.65 -7.65 -20.69
CA GLU A 42 10.44 -6.30 -20.16
C GLU A 42 9.83 -6.31 -18.76
N LEU A 43 8.98 -7.28 -18.42
CA LEU A 43 8.45 -7.43 -17.05
C LEU A 43 9.52 -7.92 -16.08
N LEU A 44 10.45 -8.76 -16.56
CA LEU A 44 11.64 -9.17 -15.79
C LEU A 44 12.62 -8.01 -15.61
N LYS A 45 12.76 -7.12 -16.61
CA LYS A 45 13.57 -5.90 -16.49
C LYS A 45 12.96 -4.87 -15.55
N ALA A 46 11.66 -4.74 -15.48
CA ALA A 46 10.99 -3.87 -14.51
C ALA A 46 11.22 -4.34 -13.05
N GLY A 47 11.28 -5.66 -12.82
CA GLY A 47 11.70 -6.24 -11.53
C GLY A 47 13.18 -6.03 -11.21
N LEU A 48 14.06 -6.10 -12.22
CA LEU A 48 15.51 -5.91 -12.08
C LEU A 48 15.91 -4.43 -11.85
N ILE A 49 15.13 -3.46 -12.36
CA ILE A 49 15.39 -2.03 -12.12
C ILE A 49 15.20 -1.68 -10.63
N MET A 50 14.41 -2.45 -9.88
CA MET A 50 14.26 -2.25 -8.43
C MET A 50 15.46 -2.77 -7.62
N SER A 51 16.30 -3.66 -8.16
CA SER A 51 17.47 -4.20 -7.46
C SER A 51 18.77 -3.38 -7.67
N GLN A 52 18.80 -2.46 -8.62
CA GLN A 52 19.99 -1.64 -8.93
C GLN A 52 20.02 -0.25 -8.29
N ILE A 53 19.05 0.09 -7.42
CA ILE A 53 19.10 1.33 -6.64
C ILE A 53 19.75 1.07 -5.27
N GLY A 54 21.01 0.78 -5.30
CA GLY A 54 21.80 0.59 -4.07
C GLY A 54 23.30 0.58 -4.34
N THR A 55 23.87 1.74 -4.67
CA THR A 55 25.23 2.17 -4.32
C THR A 55 25.59 3.43 -5.12
N GLU A 56 25.39 4.58 -4.48
CA GLU A 56 26.30 5.72 -4.55
C GLU A 56 25.82 6.75 -3.53
N SER A 57 26.38 6.66 -2.33
CA SER A 57 26.23 7.73 -1.33
C SER A 57 27.42 8.66 -1.48
N SER A 58 27.23 9.78 -2.14
CA SER A 58 28.10 10.96 -1.95
C SER A 58 27.40 11.90 -0.97
N SER A 59 27.94 11.95 0.24
CA SER A 59 27.57 12.93 1.25
C SER A 59 28.09 14.30 0.85
N THR A 60 27.24 15.10 0.25
CA THR A 60 27.37 16.56 0.21
C THR A 60 26.18 17.16 0.94
N ALA A 61 26.42 18.12 1.82
CA ALA A 61 25.38 18.87 2.53
C ALA A 61 24.34 19.35 1.52
N SER A 62 23.08 18.92 1.66
CA SER A 62 22.02 19.17 0.70
C SER A 62 21.63 20.64 0.76
N GLU A 63 22.02 21.42 -0.26
CA GLU A 63 21.24 22.60 -0.63
C GLU A 63 19.79 22.13 -0.85
N SER A 64 18.81 22.82 -0.26
CA SER A 64 17.41 22.45 -0.37
C SER A 64 17.05 22.32 -1.86
N GLU A 65 16.53 21.18 -2.28
CA GLU A 65 16.15 20.89 -3.68
C GLU A 65 15.17 21.92 -4.26
N LEU A 66 14.48 22.67 -3.38
CA LEU A 66 13.48 23.67 -3.72
C LEU A 66 13.90 25.06 -3.22
N LYS A 67 13.90 26.04 -4.12
CA LYS A 67 14.07 27.46 -3.82
C LYS A 67 12.72 28.15 -3.72
N VAL A 68 12.44 28.82 -2.62
CA VAL A 68 11.24 29.66 -2.49
C VAL A 68 11.47 30.97 -3.26
N LEU A 69 10.60 31.25 -4.24
CA LEU A 69 10.64 32.44 -5.07
C LEU A 69 9.78 33.56 -4.51
N GLU A 70 8.60 33.22 -4.01
CA GLU A 70 7.58 34.16 -3.58
C GLU A 70 6.73 33.55 -2.44
N ARG A 71 6.19 34.39 -1.56
CA ARG A 71 5.27 33.98 -0.49
C ARG A 71 4.03 34.87 -0.53
N GLY A 72 2.83 34.21 -0.53
CA GLY A 72 1.56 34.86 -0.28
C GLY A 72 1.05 34.56 1.11
N GLU A 73 -0.19 34.95 1.38
CA GLU A 73 -0.82 34.77 2.70
C GLU A 73 -0.94 33.27 3.08
N ASN A 74 -1.38 32.43 2.11
CA ASN A 74 -1.66 30.99 2.35
C ASN A 74 -0.96 30.09 1.30
N TRP A 75 0.10 30.53 0.70
CA TRP A 75 0.86 29.78 -0.30
C TRP A 75 2.28 30.30 -0.44
N PHE A 76 3.14 29.46 -1.02
CA PHE A 76 4.47 29.86 -1.46
C PHE A 76 4.78 29.22 -2.82
N LYS A 77 5.48 29.98 -3.67
CA LYS A 77 5.92 29.55 -4.99
C LYS A 77 7.34 29.04 -4.87
N VAL A 78 7.56 27.84 -5.35
CA VAL A 78 8.89 27.21 -5.34
C VAL A 78 9.38 26.94 -6.74
N GLN A 79 10.70 26.91 -6.90
CA GLN A 79 11.40 26.45 -8.09
C GLN A 79 12.28 25.27 -7.70
N HIS A 80 12.21 24.21 -8.47
CA HIS A 80 13.07 23.04 -8.31
C HIS A 80 14.44 23.32 -8.96
N HIS A 81 15.53 23.13 -8.23
CA HIS A 81 16.87 23.50 -8.68
C HIS A 81 17.31 22.80 -9.96
N GLN A 82 17.02 21.50 -10.11
CA GLN A 82 17.50 20.71 -11.25
C GLN A 82 16.62 20.85 -12.50
N THR A 83 15.31 20.97 -12.34
CA THR A 83 14.36 20.95 -13.46
C THR A 83 13.84 22.34 -13.80
N GLU A 84 14.14 23.34 -12.98
CA GLU A 84 13.63 24.71 -13.06
C GLU A 84 12.08 24.81 -13.05
N ASN A 85 11.38 23.68 -12.83
CA ASN A 85 9.93 23.73 -12.72
C ASN A 85 9.52 24.62 -11.56
N THR A 86 8.47 25.42 -11.77
CA THR A 86 7.88 26.26 -10.74
C THR A 86 6.48 25.81 -10.42
N CYS A 87 6.18 25.59 -9.15
CA CYS A 87 4.83 25.29 -8.70
C CYS A 87 4.46 26.06 -7.43
N THR A 88 3.16 26.15 -7.17
CA THR A 88 2.62 26.75 -5.95
C THR A 88 2.36 25.65 -4.92
N ILE A 89 2.96 25.77 -3.74
CA ILE A 89 2.63 24.90 -2.61
C ILE A 89 1.72 25.67 -1.65
N MET A 90 0.58 25.08 -1.29
CA MET A 90 -0.35 25.71 -0.36
C MET A 90 0.19 25.63 1.08
N ASP A 91 0.10 26.71 1.83
CA ASP A 91 0.39 26.72 3.27
C ASP A 91 -0.80 26.10 4.03
N THR A 92 -0.86 24.78 3.98
CA THR A 92 -1.92 23.95 4.56
C THR A 92 -1.33 22.68 5.17
N PHE A 93 -2.18 21.80 5.68
CA PHE A 93 -1.75 20.60 6.38
C PHE A 93 -2.53 19.35 5.94
N ALA A 94 -1.90 18.20 6.07
CA ALA A 94 -2.58 16.91 6.09
C ALA A 94 -3.17 16.64 7.47
N GLU A 95 -4.43 16.22 7.53
CA GLU A 95 -5.11 15.84 8.77
C GLU A 95 -5.01 14.33 8.98
N MET A 96 -4.40 13.92 10.10
CA MET A 96 -4.01 12.55 10.34
C MET A 96 -4.65 11.96 11.60
N PHE A 97 -4.73 10.64 11.64
CA PHE A 97 -5.47 9.88 12.63
C PHE A 97 -4.60 8.84 13.33
N PRO A 98 -4.81 8.58 14.64
CA PRO A 98 -4.20 7.43 15.30
C PRO A 98 -4.85 6.14 14.80
N MET A 99 -4.03 5.15 14.48
CA MET A 99 -4.44 3.79 14.17
C MET A 99 -3.52 2.78 14.84
N TRP A 100 -4.00 1.56 15.04
CA TRP A 100 -3.17 0.44 15.42
C TRP A 100 -2.48 -0.13 14.20
N ALA A 101 -1.17 -0.34 14.29
CA ALA A 101 -0.37 -0.96 13.25
C ALA A 101 0.29 -2.25 13.73
N GLY A 102 0.36 -3.24 12.84
CA GLY A 102 1.23 -4.40 12.92
C GLY A 102 2.17 -4.41 11.72
N ARG A 103 3.41 -4.83 11.94
CA ARG A 103 4.45 -4.91 10.91
C ARG A 103 4.91 -6.35 10.78
N VAL A 104 4.84 -6.89 9.57
CA VAL A 104 5.11 -8.30 9.28
C VAL A 104 6.28 -8.41 8.31
N LEU A 105 7.24 -9.24 8.63
CA LEU A 105 8.28 -9.66 7.69
C LEU A 105 7.83 -10.97 7.05
N ILE A 106 7.64 -10.93 5.74
CA ILE A 106 7.34 -12.10 4.90
C ILE A 106 8.64 -12.52 4.23
N THR A 107 9.10 -13.74 4.46
CA THR A 107 10.28 -14.30 3.79
C THR A 107 9.88 -15.40 2.82
N ALA A 108 10.69 -15.62 1.79
CA ALA A 108 10.53 -16.71 0.83
C ALA A 108 11.88 -17.08 0.22
N ASP A 109 11.94 -18.19 -0.54
CA ASP A 109 13.17 -18.65 -1.19
C ASP A 109 13.65 -17.70 -2.31
N THR A 110 12.72 -16.90 -2.88
CA THR A 110 13.03 -15.88 -3.89
C THR A 110 12.29 -14.59 -3.64
N GLU A 111 12.84 -13.48 -4.13
CA GLU A 111 12.19 -12.14 -4.08
C GLU A 111 10.80 -12.15 -4.72
N LYS A 112 10.65 -12.89 -5.83
CA LYS A 112 9.37 -13.05 -6.53
C LYS A 112 8.28 -13.55 -5.60
N TRP A 113 8.53 -14.61 -4.84
CA TRP A 113 7.50 -15.21 -3.98
C TRP A 113 7.26 -14.38 -2.72
N ALA A 114 8.30 -13.76 -2.15
CA ALA A 114 8.14 -12.82 -1.03
C ALA A 114 7.31 -11.60 -1.45
N LEU A 115 7.57 -11.03 -2.64
CA LEU A 115 6.81 -9.91 -3.20
C LEU A 115 5.37 -10.31 -3.53
N THR A 116 5.18 -11.44 -4.21
CA THR A 116 3.82 -11.94 -4.55
C THR A 116 2.96 -12.11 -3.30
N ALA A 117 3.50 -12.72 -2.24
CA ALA A 117 2.78 -12.87 -0.97
C ALA A 117 2.45 -11.50 -0.34
N ALA A 118 3.40 -10.55 -0.38
CA ALA A 118 3.22 -9.21 0.16
C ALA A 118 2.16 -8.41 -0.62
N GLU A 119 2.16 -8.46 -1.95
CA GLU A 119 1.18 -7.80 -2.81
C GLU A 119 -0.23 -8.32 -2.55
N VAL A 120 -0.41 -9.66 -2.47
CA VAL A 120 -1.70 -10.27 -2.18
C VAL A 120 -2.14 -9.95 -0.75
N ALA A 121 -1.23 -10.02 0.23
CA ALA A 121 -1.53 -9.71 1.63
C ALA A 121 -1.90 -8.24 1.85
N THR A 122 -1.42 -7.32 1.03
CA THR A 122 -1.75 -5.89 1.10
C THR A 122 -2.92 -5.48 0.19
N GLY A 123 -3.46 -6.40 -0.60
CA GLY A 123 -4.64 -6.17 -1.45
C GLY A 123 -5.91 -5.83 -0.66
N LEU A 124 -6.85 -5.12 -1.30
CA LEU A 124 -8.11 -4.62 -0.71
C LEU A 124 -7.92 -3.95 0.67
N ALA A 125 -6.96 -3.02 0.75
CA ALA A 125 -6.56 -2.39 2.00
C ALA A 125 -6.19 -0.91 1.81
N THR A 126 -7.05 -0.14 1.14
CA THR A 126 -6.78 1.25 0.74
C THR A 126 -7.15 2.27 1.80
N SER A 127 -8.37 2.19 2.35
CA SER A 127 -8.87 3.08 3.41
C SER A 127 -9.92 2.37 4.26
N VAL A 128 -9.77 2.42 5.56
CA VAL A 128 -10.72 1.82 6.52
C VAL A 128 -12.13 2.43 6.49
N ILE A 129 -12.36 3.48 5.71
CA ILE A 129 -13.71 3.98 5.45
C ILE A 129 -14.53 2.94 4.68
N MET A 130 -13.93 2.27 3.70
CA MET A 130 -14.58 1.29 2.82
C MET A 130 -13.86 -0.05 2.76
N SER A 131 -12.57 -0.11 3.05
CA SER A 131 -11.77 -1.35 3.08
C SER A 131 -11.71 -1.94 4.48
N PRO A 132 -11.44 -3.24 4.61
CA PRO A 132 -11.35 -3.91 5.91
C PRO A 132 -10.08 -3.51 6.72
N ALA A 133 -9.08 -2.96 6.07
CA ALA A 133 -7.84 -2.43 6.66
C ALA A 133 -7.20 -1.42 5.72
N GLU A 134 -6.12 -0.79 6.19
CA GLU A 134 -5.13 -0.14 5.34
C GLU A 134 -3.84 -0.96 5.43
N ALA A 135 -3.23 -1.29 4.29
CA ALA A 135 -1.99 -2.06 4.28
C ALA A 135 -1.15 -1.70 3.05
N GLY A 136 0.15 -1.91 3.18
CA GLY A 136 1.07 -1.64 2.08
C GLY A 136 2.43 -2.31 2.31
N ILE A 137 3.19 -2.40 1.23
CA ILE A 137 4.57 -2.82 1.26
C ILE A 137 5.42 -1.63 1.72
N GLU A 138 6.28 -1.89 2.71
CA GLU A 138 7.22 -0.91 3.24
C GLU A 138 8.56 -0.96 2.50
N SER A 139 9.22 -2.12 2.53
CA SER A 139 10.55 -2.28 1.94
C SER A 139 10.93 -3.75 1.74
N PHE A 140 11.98 -3.97 0.95
CA PHE A 140 12.67 -5.26 0.86
C PHE A 140 13.68 -5.41 1.99
N VAL A 141 13.92 -6.67 2.40
CA VAL A 141 14.89 -7.03 3.43
C VAL A 141 15.84 -8.09 2.86
N PRO A 142 17.14 -7.82 2.81
CA PRO A 142 18.11 -8.80 2.33
C PRO A 142 18.21 -10.00 3.28
N ALA A 143 18.61 -11.15 2.76
CA ALA A 143 18.61 -12.43 3.45
C ALA A 143 19.44 -12.44 4.76
N ASP A 144 20.55 -11.71 4.79
CA ASP A 144 21.41 -11.59 5.97
C ASP A 144 20.77 -10.83 7.15
N LYS A 145 19.66 -10.13 6.91
CA LYS A 145 18.90 -9.38 7.92
C LYS A 145 17.59 -10.05 8.34
N THR A 146 17.29 -11.24 7.82
CA THR A 146 16.08 -12.00 8.12
C THR A 146 16.35 -13.12 9.12
N PRO A 147 15.35 -13.56 9.90
CA PRO A 147 15.55 -14.61 10.91
C PRO A 147 15.92 -15.98 10.35
N ASP A 148 15.50 -16.27 9.14
CA ASP A 148 15.66 -17.57 8.46
C ASP A 148 16.62 -17.52 7.27
N SER A 149 17.38 -16.43 7.14
CA SER A 149 18.39 -16.20 6.08
C SER A 149 17.84 -16.30 4.66
N ARG A 150 16.56 -15.96 4.47
CA ARG A 150 15.91 -15.86 3.16
C ARG A 150 15.52 -14.42 2.87
N VAL A 151 15.44 -14.05 1.60
CA VAL A 151 14.98 -12.71 1.20
C VAL A 151 13.59 -12.42 1.74
N GLY A 152 13.33 -11.16 2.08
CA GLY A 152 12.07 -10.79 2.71
C GLY A 152 11.49 -9.47 2.22
N VAL A 153 10.21 -9.28 2.57
CA VAL A 153 9.46 -8.05 2.34
C VAL A 153 8.77 -7.65 3.63
N LEU A 154 8.94 -6.40 4.04
CA LEU A 154 8.19 -5.80 5.14
C LEU A 154 6.87 -5.25 4.64
N VAL A 155 5.80 -5.61 5.35
CA VAL A 155 4.47 -5.06 5.15
C VAL A 155 3.93 -4.48 6.45
N GLN A 156 3.14 -3.43 6.36
CA GLN A 156 2.42 -2.88 7.50
C GLN A 156 0.91 -3.02 7.27
N VAL A 157 0.18 -3.31 8.33
CA VAL A 157 -1.29 -3.44 8.35
C VAL A 157 -1.84 -2.55 9.45
N TYR A 158 -2.82 -1.72 9.10
CA TYR A 158 -3.42 -0.74 9.99
C TYR A 158 -4.92 -0.99 10.16
N ASN A 159 -5.41 -0.75 11.38
CA ASN A 159 -6.85 -0.67 11.65
C ASN A 159 -7.15 0.25 12.83
N ARG A 160 -8.38 0.72 12.95
CA ARG A 160 -8.83 1.59 14.03
C ARG A 160 -8.90 0.86 15.39
N SER A 161 -9.19 -0.43 15.38
CA SER A 161 -9.26 -1.25 16.60
C SER A 161 -8.25 -2.40 16.57
N ARG A 162 -7.74 -2.75 17.74
CA ARG A 162 -6.85 -3.92 17.91
C ARG A 162 -7.53 -5.24 17.57
N PHE A 163 -8.83 -5.32 17.83
CA PHE A 163 -9.61 -6.52 17.52
C PHE A 163 -9.69 -6.76 16.02
N GLU A 164 -10.05 -5.73 15.25
CA GLU A 164 -10.11 -5.80 13.79
C GLU A 164 -8.71 -6.00 13.18
N LEU A 165 -7.68 -5.31 13.71
CA LEU A 165 -6.30 -5.53 13.29
C LEU A 165 -5.88 -6.99 13.46
N ASN A 166 -6.19 -7.61 14.61
CA ASN A 166 -5.91 -9.02 14.83
C ASN A 166 -6.59 -9.91 13.80
N GLY A 167 -7.87 -9.68 13.52
CA GLY A 167 -8.61 -10.41 12.49
C GLY A 167 -7.97 -10.26 11.10
N GLN A 168 -7.61 -9.02 10.73
CA GLN A 168 -6.97 -8.75 9.45
C GLN A 168 -5.58 -9.38 9.33
N MET A 169 -4.76 -9.36 10.38
CA MET A 169 -3.46 -10.01 10.36
C MET A 169 -3.60 -11.54 10.22
N ILE A 170 -4.53 -12.17 10.95
CA ILE A 170 -4.80 -13.60 10.82
C ILE A 170 -5.24 -13.95 9.40
N LEU A 171 -6.21 -13.23 8.85
CA LEU A 171 -6.74 -13.49 7.52
C LEU A 171 -5.65 -13.31 6.43
N ARG A 172 -4.91 -12.20 6.48
CA ARG A 172 -3.88 -11.89 5.47
C ARG A 172 -2.70 -12.85 5.53
N ILE A 173 -2.19 -13.15 6.72
CA ILE A 173 -1.09 -14.11 6.86
C ILE A 173 -1.58 -15.52 6.52
N GLY A 174 -2.78 -15.92 6.97
CA GLY A 174 -3.31 -17.26 6.70
C GLY A 174 -3.73 -17.50 5.26
N GLN A 175 -4.37 -16.50 4.61
CA GLN A 175 -4.94 -16.70 3.28
C GLN A 175 -4.06 -16.19 2.13
N CYS A 176 -3.10 -15.32 2.41
CA CYS A 176 -2.26 -14.73 1.37
C CYS A 176 -0.80 -15.15 1.48
N VAL A 177 -0.28 -15.31 2.72
CA VAL A 177 1.12 -15.67 2.94
C VAL A 177 1.27 -17.20 3.04
N MET A 178 0.53 -17.87 3.95
CA MET A 178 0.65 -19.31 4.14
C MET A 178 0.29 -20.12 2.88
N THR A 179 -0.55 -19.59 2.00
CA THR A 179 -0.93 -20.22 0.74
C THR A 179 0.05 -19.96 -0.40
N CYS A 180 0.99 -19.03 -0.21
CA CYS A 180 1.98 -18.68 -1.22
C CYS A 180 3.22 -19.59 -1.06
N PRO A 181 3.79 -20.12 -2.16
CA PRO A 181 4.94 -21.03 -2.12
C PRO A 181 6.13 -20.48 -1.32
N THR A 182 6.79 -21.36 -0.58
CA THR A 182 8.05 -21.15 0.16
C THR A 182 8.03 -20.10 1.28
N THR A 183 6.89 -19.51 1.60
CA THR A 183 6.83 -18.36 2.50
C THR A 183 6.93 -18.73 3.99
N SER A 184 7.34 -17.75 4.78
CA SER A 184 7.22 -17.71 6.25
C SER A 184 6.83 -16.31 6.70
N ALA A 185 6.34 -16.17 7.93
CA ALA A 185 5.95 -14.87 8.48
C ALA A 185 6.51 -14.64 9.88
N PHE A 186 7.19 -13.50 10.07
CA PHE A 186 7.82 -13.11 11.32
C PHE A 186 7.35 -11.73 11.78
N ASP A 187 7.38 -11.53 13.10
CA ASP A 187 7.15 -10.23 13.70
C ASP A 187 8.27 -9.25 13.35
N ALA A 188 7.93 -8.06 12.90
CA ALA A 188 8.89 -6.99 12.63
C ALA A 188 8.78 -5.83 13.64
N MET A 189 8.10 -6.05 14.79
CA MET A 189 8.01 -5.13 15.93
C MET A 189 8.32 -5.83 17.25
N PRO A 190 9.47 -6.50 17.42
CA PRO A 190 9.75 -7.36 18.58
C PRO A 190 9.78 -6.61 19.91
N ASN A 191 10.02 -5.30 19.89
CA ASN A 191 10.08 -4.44 21.08
C ASN A 191 8.72 -3.78 21.41
N ALA A 192 7.66 -4.11 20.69
CA ALA A 192 6.34 -3.53 20.93
C ALA A 192 5.81 -3.92 22.33
N LYS A 193 5.26 -2.94 23.05
CA LYS A 193 4.67 -3.15 24.39
C LYS A 193 3.43 -4.05 24.34
N ARG A 194 2.80 -4.21 23.21
CA ARG A 194 1.58 -5.00 22.99
C ARG A 194 1.79 -5.99 21.87
N THR A 195 1.20 -7.17 22.00
CA THR A 195 1.28 -8.22 20.97
C THR A 195 -0.09 -8.85 20.70
N LEU A 196 -0.27 -9.36 19.49
CA LEU A 196 -1.38 -10.19 19.07
C LEU A 196 -0.94 -11.65 18.91
N LYS A 197 -1.83 -12.60 19.22
CA LYS A 197 -1.54 -14.04 19.16
C LYS A 197 -1.79 -14.61 17.74
N VAL A 198 -1.29 -13.95 16.72
CA VAL A 198 -1.60 -14.27 15.32
C VAL A 198 -1.13 -15.68 14.96
N GLY A 199 0.15 -15.99 15.15
CA GLY A 199 0.68 -17.33 14.86
C GLY A 199 0.05 -18.42 15.70
N ARG A 200 -0.26 -18.12 16.97
CA ARG A 200 -0.99 -19.04 17.83
C ARG A 200 -2.41 -19.33 17.35
N SER A 201 -3.04 -18.41 16.67
CA SER A 201 -4.35 -18.64 16.04
C SER A 201 -4.20 -19.44 14.74
N LEU A 202 -3.22 -19.09 13.92
CA LEU A 202 -2.94 -19.75 12.66
C LEU A 202 -2.48 -21.21 12.83
N CYS A 203 -1.78 -21.54 13.93
CA CYS A 203 -1.29 -22.89 14.15
C CYS A 203 -2.41 -23.94 14.23
N LEU A 204 -3.64 -23.53 14.54
CA LEU A 204 -4.79 -24.42 14.58
C LEU A 204 -5.14 -25.01 13.21
N PHE A 205 -4.73 -24.36 12.12
CA PHE A 205 -4.83 -24.89 10.76
C PHE A 205 -4.09 -26.23 10.59
N GLY A 206 -3.06 -26.48 11.40
CA GLY A 206 -2.31 -27.74 11.38
C GLY A 206 -3.06 -28.95 11.94
N ASP A 207 -4.30 -28.76 12.45
CA ASP A 207 -5.22 -29.83 12.88
C ASP A 207 -4.60 -30.88 13.83
N GLY A 208 -3.75 -30.42 14.75
CA GLY A 208 -3.02 -31.27 15.70
C GLY A 208 -1.61 -31.69 15.26
N PHE A 209 -1.26 -31.52 13.99
CA PHE A 209 0.07 -31.85 13.45
C PHE A 209 1.08 -30.69 13.55
N GLN A 210 0.63 -29.48 13.91
CA GLN A 210 1.53 -28.33 14.10
C GLN A 210 2.49 -28.57 15.28
N ARG A 211 3.69 -28.03 15.16
CA ARG A 211 4.75 -28.18 16.16
C ARG A 211 5.27 -26.80 16.60
N LYS A 212 5.66 -26.71 17.85
CA LYS A 212 6.44 -25.55 18.34
C LYS A 212 7.88 -25.66 17.87
N GLY A 213 8.51 -24.51 17.59
CA GLY A 213 9.90 -24.45 17.19
C GLY A 213 10.56 -23.13 17.59
N LEU A 214 11.84 -23.02 17.24
CA LEU A 214 12.62 -21.80 17.37
C LEU A 214 13.27 -21.49 16.02
N VAL A 215 13.34 -20.20 15.68
CA VAL A 215 14.19 -19.65 14.63
C VAL A 215 15.06 -18.58 15.28
N GLY A 216 16.32 -18.89 15.54
CA GLY A 216 17.13 -18.12 16.48
C GLY A 216 16.42 -18.01 17.85
N PRO A 217 16.26 -16.82 18.43
CA PRO A 217 15.56 -16.63 19.71
C PRO A 217 14.03 -16.59 19.56
N ARG A 218 13.47 -16.62 18.36
CA ARG A 218 12.05 -16.41 18.05
C ARG A 218 11.25 -17.69 18.27
N LYS A 219 10.18 -17.62 19.04
CA LYS A 219 9.22 -18.72 19.21
C LYS A 219 8.30 -18.77 18.01
N VAL A 220 8.29 -19.89 17.30
CA VAL A 220 7.51 -20.10 16.08
C VAL A 220 6.61 -21.34 16.18
N TRP A 221 5.61 -21.35 15.34
CA TRP A 221 4.84 -22.55 14.98
C TRP A 221 5.30 -23.04 13.62
N LYS A 222 5.48 -24.36 13.49
CA LYS A 222 5.69 -25.07 12.26
C LYS A 222 4.39 -25.76 11.89
N ILE A 223 3.73 -25.27 10.87
CA ILE A 223 2.43 -25.76 10.40
C ILE A 223 2.69 -26.59 9.16
N PRO A 224 2.40 -27.90 9.16
CA PRO A 224 2.63 -28.73 7.98
C PRO A 224 1.75 -28.27 6.82
N VAL A 225 2.36 -28.09 5.68
CA VAL A 225 1.73 -27.76 4.39
C VAL A 225 2.25 -28.71 3.32
N MET A 226 1.69 -28.71 2.10
CA MET A 226 2.03 -29.70 1.08
C MET A 226 3.49 -29.66 0.62
N GLU A 227 4.17 -28.54 0.74
CA GLU A 227 5.59 -28.40 0.37
C GLU A 227 6.58 -28.48 1.56
N GLY A 228 6.07 -28.68 2.79
CA GLY A 228 6.90 -28.71 3.99
C GLY A 228 6.23 -28.12 5.21
N ASP A 229 6.86 -27.18 5.88
CA ASP A 229 6.33 -26.47 7.03
C ASP A 229 6.18 -24.96 6.74
N PHE A 230 4.99 -24.39 6.91
CA PHE A 230 4.83 -22.94 7.03
C PHE A 230 5.30 -22.49 8.42
N ILE A 231 6.28 -21.61 8.47
CA ILE A 231 6.83 -21.09 9.72
C ILE A 231 6.19 -19.75 10.02
N VAL A 232 5.58 -19.61 11.18
CA VAL A 232 4.96 -18.35 11.62
C VAL A 232 5.33 -18.06 13.07
N GLU A 233 5.75 -16.84 13.38
CA GLU A 233 6.06 -16.42 14.74
C GLU A 233 4.80 -16.46 15.64
N ASP A 234 4.94 -16.90 16.91
CA ASP A 234 3.82 -17.12 17.83
C ASP A 234 2.98 -15.86 18.05
N ARG A 235 3.66 -14.69 18.17
CA ARG A 235 3.04 -13.41 18.45
C ARG A 235 3.61 -12.32 17.54
N PHE A 236 2.79 -11.35 17.23
CA PHE A 236 3.16 -10.17 16.44
C PHE A 236 2.99 -8.91 17.29
N GLY A 237 4.00 -8.06 17.31
CA GLY A 237 3.98 -6.74 17.92
C GLY A 237 2.99 -5.81 17.25
N ILE A 238 2.35 -4.94 18.05
CA ILE A 238 1.51 -3.85 17.57
C ILE A 238 1.79 -2.58 18.35
N ALA A 239 1.63 -1.44 17.67
CA ALA A 239 1.75 -0.12 18.27
C ALA A 239 0.66 0.82 17.76
N GLU A 240 0.44 1.92 18.49
CA GLU A 240 -0.24 3.07 17.94
C GLU A 240 0.64 3.74 16.90
N ALA A 241 0.06 4.10 15.78
CA ALA A 241 0.74 4.62 14.60
C ALA A 241 -0.11 5.71 13.95
N ILE A 242 0.39 6.36 12.92
CA ILE A 242 -0.24 7.51 12.27
C ILE A 242 -0.69 7.13 10.87
N ALA A 243 -1.94 7.44 10.54
CA ALA A 243 -2.51 7.25 9.21
C ALA A 243 -3.08 8.55 8.65
N GLY A 244 -3.09 8.68 7.32
CA GLY A 244 -3.70 9.79 6.61
C GLY A 244 -2.78 10.98 6.34
N GLY A 245 -1.46 10.85 6.50
CA GLY A 245 -0.53 11.78 5.89
C GLY A 245 -0.81 11.84 4.38
N ASN A 246 -0.90 13.05 3.81
CA ASN A 246 -1.24 13.14 2.40
C ASN A 246 -0.78 14.45 1.76
N PHE A 247 -0.66 14.43 0.46
CA PHE A 247 -0.59 15.63 -0.37
C PHE A 247 -1.27 15.39 -1.72
N ILE A 248 -1.73 16.47 -2.33
CA ILE A 248 -2.53 16.47 -3.56
C ILE A 248 -1.77 17.23 -4.64
N ILE A 249 -1.50 16.56 -5.75
CA ILE A 249 -0.73 17.05 -6.90
C ILE A 249 -1.70 17.50 -7.98
N PHE A 250 -1.59 18.74 -8.44
CA PHE A 250 -2.38 19.32 -9.51
C PHE A 250 -1.48 19.56 -10.73
N ALA A 251 -1.84 18.98 -11.87
CA ALA A 251 -1.04 19.04 -13.09
C ALA A 251 -1.84 19.52 -14.30
N GLN A 252 -1.15 20.11 -15.26
CA GLN A 252 -1.73 20.62 -16.52
C GLN A 252 -2.35 19.52 -17.38
N ASP A 253 -1.79 18.31 -17.30
CA ASP A 253 -2.27 17.15 -18.05
C ASP A 253 -2.06 15.86 -17.28
N ARG A 254 -2.60 14.75 -17.82
CA ARG A 254 -2.55 13.44 -17.17
C ARG A 254 -1.15 12.83 -17.15
N ALA A 255 -0.35 13.05 -18.18
CA ALA A 255 1.00 12.48 -18.27
C ALA A 255 1.92 13.10 -17.22
N SER A 256 1.94 14.43 -17.12
CA SER A 256 2.68 15.17 -16.10
C SER A 256 2.22 14.81 -14.68
N GLY A 257 0.89 14.70 -14.47
CA GLY A 257 0.33 14.33 -13.18
C GLY A 257 0.71 12.92 -12.73
N LEU A 258 0.63 11.94 -13.64
CA LEU A 258 1.02 10.56 -13.34
C LEU A 258 2.52 10.48 -13.05
N LYS A 259 3.36 11.09 -13.89
CA LYS A 259 4.80 11.13 -13.68
C LYS A 259 5.16 11.74 -12.33
N ALA A 260 4.53 12.85 -11.95
CA ALA A 260 4.76 13.48 -10.66
C ALA A 260 4.37 12.58 -9.47
N ALA A 261 3.25 11.87 -9.58
CA ALA A 261 2.82 10.93 -8.56
C ALA A 261 3.77 9.72 -8.46
N GLU A 262 4.26 9.20 -9.59
CA GLU A 262 5.23 8.10 -9.63
C GLU A 262 6.59 8.51 -9.04
N GLU A 263 7.12 9.69 -9.38
CA GLU A 263 8.36 10.20 -8.79
C GLU A 263 8.21 10.46 -7.29
N ALA A 264 7.06 10.96 -6.85
CA ALA A 264 6.76 11.11 -5.43
C ALA A 264 6.77 9.76 -4.69
N VAL A 265 6.10 8.74 -5.23
CA VAL A 265 6.09 7.38 -4.66
C VAL A 265 7.50 6.79 -4.60
N LYS A 266 8.30 6.99 -5.65
CA LYS A 266 9.70 6.54 -5.71
C LYS A 266 10.54 7.21 -4.63
N ALA A 267 10.42 8.52 -4.44
CA ALA A 267 11.13 9.26 -3.40
C ALA A 267 10.73 8.81 -1.98
N VAL A 268 9.44 8.65 -1.72
CA VAL A 268 8.93 8.14 -0.44
C VAL A 268 9.51 6.75 -0.12
N ARG A 269 9.56 5.84 -1.10
CA ARG A 269 10.14 4.50 -0.93
C ARG A 269 11.66 4.55 -0.70
N ALA A 270 12.36 5.43 -1.42
CA ALA A 270 13.82 5.59 -1.28
C ALA A 270 14.22 6.10 0.11
N GLY A 271 13.38 6.89 0.74
CA GLY A 271 13.62 7.47 2.07
C GLY A 271 13.67 6.46 3.23
N LYS A 272 13.18 5.23 3.03
CA LYS A 272 13.16 4.13 4.04
C LYS A 272 12.60 4.56 5.41
N ASN A 273 11.55 5.35 5.41
CA ASN A 273 11.01 6.04 6.58
C ASN A 273 10.00 5.22 7.40
N GLU A 274 9.96 3.88 7.31
CA GLU A 274 8.98 3.02 8.02
C GLU A 274 7.52 3.43 7.74
N VAL A 275 7.23 3.75 6.49
CA VAL A 275 5.92 4.16 6.02
C VAL A 275 5.41 3.26 4.91
N ILE A 276 4.10 3.30 4.70
CA ILE A 276 3.43 2.67 3.56
C ILE A 276 2.53 3.68 2.85
N MET A 277 2.24 3.38 1.60
CA MET A 277 1.24 4.06 0.79
C MET A 277 0.14 3.03 0.44
N PRO A 278 -1.04 3.07 1.10
CA PRO A 278 -2.00 1.97 1.04
C PRO A 278 -2.82 1.90 -0.27
N PHE A 279 -2.75 2.92 -1.12
CA PHE A 279 -3.45 2.89 -2.40
C PHE A 279 -2.66 2.13 -3.48
N PRO A 280 -3.33 1.61 -4.53
CA PRO A 280 -2.68 0.85 -5.60
C PRO A 280 -1.50 1.62 -6.22
N GLY A 281 -0.32 0.99 -6.26
CA GLY A 281 0.91 1.64 -6.72
C GLY A 281 1.40 2.79 -5.85
N GLY A 282 0.74 3.10 -4.72
CA GLY A 282 0.99 4.24 -3.86
C GLY A 282 0.20 5.50 -4.24
N ILE A 283 -0.65 5.45 -5.28
CA ILE A 283 -1.31 6.61 -5.86
C ILE A 283 -2.83 6.50 -5.71
N CYS A 284 -3.47 7.50 -5.11
CA CYS A 284 -4.92 7.62 -5.05
C CYS A 284 -5.46 8.46 -6.21
N ARG A 285 -6.25 7.82 -7.06
CA ARG A 285 -6.94 8.46 -8.18
C ARG A 285 -8.32 8.99 -7.80
N SER A 286 -9.00 8.30 -6.90
CA SER A 286 -10.41 8.56 -6.57
C SER A 286 -10.61 9.86 -5.80
N GLY A 287 -9.60 10.30 -5.02
CA GLY A 287 -9.71 11.46 -4.16
C GLY A 287 -10.92 11.34 -3.21
N SER A 288 -11.10 10.19 -2.57
CA SER A 288 -12.28 9.91 -1.77
C SER A 288 -12.38 10.84 -0.56
N LYS A 289 -13.55 11.41 -0.34
CA LYS A 289 -13.88 12.10 0.90
C LYS A 289 -14.87 11.29 1.73
N ALA A 290 -14.86 11.48 3.05
CA ALA A 290 -15.84 10.90 3.95
C ALA A 290 -17.26 11.45 3.66
N GLY A 291 -18.26 10.58 3.68
CA GLY A 291 -19.66 10.91 3.44
C GLY A 291 -19.98 11.17 1.97
N SER A 292 -21.21 11.61 1.70
CA SER A 292 -21.66 11.97 0.36
C SER A 292 -22.73 13.07 0.42
N LEU A 293 -22.89 13.84 -0.66
CA LEU A 293 -23.87 14.92 -0.73
C LEU A 293 -25.29 14.40 -0.98
N LYS A 294 -25.43 13.44 -1.87
CA LYS A 294 -26.75 12.98 -2.35
C LYS A 294 -27.15 11.61 -1.82
N TYR A 295 -26.19 10.69 -1.70
CA TYR A 295 -26.46 9.32 -1.31
C TYR A 295 -25.90 9.04 0.09
N LYS A 296 -26.50 8.14 0.86
CA LYS A 296 -26.00 7.74 2.20
C LYS A 296 -24.81 6.82 2.12
N LEU A 297 -23.72 7.27 1.48
CA LEU A 297 -22.47 6.53 1.35
C LEU A 297 -21.47 6.94 2.42
N LYS A 298 -20.64 6.00 2.85
CA LYS A 298 -19.54 6.26 3.80
C LYS A 298 -18.42 7.09 3.17
N ALA A 299 -18.21 6.96 1.86
CA ALA A 299 -17.27 7.74 1.08
C ALA A 299 -17.82 8.07 -0.31
N SER A 300 -17.37 9.17 -0.88
CA SER A 300 -17.74 9.61 -2.22
C SER A 300 -16.60 10.38 -2.88
N THR A 301 -16.80 10.80 -4.14
CA THR A 301 -15.80 11.59 -4.86
C THR A 301 -15.45 12.88 -4.11
N ASN A 302 -14.18 13.23 -4.10
CA ASN A 302 -13.69 14.49 -3.53
C ASN A 302 -13.89 15.63 -4.55
N HIS A 303 -15.15 16.05 -4.68
CA HIS A 303 -15.59 16.97 -5.73
C HIS A 303 -14.82 18.30 -5.80
N PRO A 304 -14.33 18.90 -4.68
CA PRO A 304 -13.54 20.12 -4.75
C PRO A 304 -12.21 19.94 -5.52
N PHE A 305 -11.71 18.71 -5.61
CA PHE A 305 -10.45 18.38 -6.28
C PHE A 305 -10.61 17.69 -7.63
N CYS A 306 -11.85 17.62 -8.17
CA CYS A 306 -12.12 16.98 -9.46
C CYS A 306 -12.09 18.00 -10.59
N PRO A 307 -11.13 17.96 -11.55
CA PRO A 307 -11.07 18.91 -12.66
C PRO A 307 -12.34 18.95 -13.50
N ARG A 308 -13.02 17.81 -13.68
CA ARG A 308 -14.29 17.71 -14.41
C ARG A 308 -15.45 18.46 -13.75
N LEU A 309 -15.32 18.76 -12.45
CA LEU A 309 -16.39 19.40 -11.68
C LEU A 309 -16.06 20.86 -11.34
N ARG A 310 -14.92 21.39 -11.84
CA ARG A 310 -14.45 22.73 -11.50
C ARG A 310 -15.52 23.82 -11.61
N GLU A 311 -16.26 23.80 -12.69
CA GLU A 311 -17.30 24.80 -12.98
C GLU A 311 -18.68 24.47 -12.37
N LEU A 312 -18.82 23.24 -11.87
CA LEU A 312 -20.09 22.75 -11.31
C LEU A 312 -20.18 22.87 -9.81
N VAL A 313 -19.05 23.02 -9.11
CA VAL A 313 -18.99 23.08 -7.64
C VAL A 313 -18.40 24.41 -7.18
N PRO A 314 -19.13 25.14 -6.32
CA PRO A 314 -18.70 26.48 -5.86
C PRO A 314 -17.40 26.47 -5.04
N ASP A 315 -17.11 25.37 -4.37
CA ASP A 315 -15.95 25.16 -3.50
C ASP A 315 -14.78 24.48 -4.21
N SER A 316 -14.72 24.53 -5.54
CA SER A 316 -13.65 23.92 -6.32
C SER A 316 -12.26 24.47 -5.92
N GLN A 317 -11.34 23.57 -5.64
CA GLN A 317 -9.94 23.86 -5.34
C GLN A 317 -9.02 23.72 -6.57
N VAL A 318 -9.59 23.38 -7.73
CA VAL A 318 -8.85 23.11 -8.95
C VAL A 318 -8.59 24.41 -9.73
N PRO A 319 -7.32 24.84 -9.87
CA PRO A 319 -6.98 26.01 -10.65
C PRO A 319 -7.37 25.88 -12.13
N GLU A 320 -7.48 27.01 -12.81
CA GLU A 320 -7.60 27.04 -14.25
C GLU A 320 -6.39 26.36 -14.93
N GLY A 321 -6.62 25.70 -16.07
CA GLY A 321 -5.57 24.97 -16.80
C GLY A 321 -5.21 23.61 -16.22
N VAL A 322 -5.60 23.26 -15.00
CA VAL A 322 -5.38 21.94 -14.40
C VAL A 322 -6.38 20.93 -14.94
N LYS A 323 -5.87 19.82 -15.49
CA LYS A 323 -6.67 18.73 -16.07
C LYS A 323 -6.52 17.41 -15.33
N CYS A 324 -5.55 17.29 -14.41
CA CYS A 324 -5.26 16.08 -13.67
C CYS A 324 -4.96 16.39 -12.20
N VAL A 325 -5.49 15.55 -11.30
CA VAL A 325 -5.21 15.62 -9.87
C VAL A 325 -4.99 14.19 -9.35
N TYR A 326 -3.89 13.98 -8.62
CA TYR A 326 -3.61 12.75 -7.87
C TYR A 326 -3.32 13.07 -6.41
N GLU A 327 -3.56 12.09 -5.56
CA GLU A 327 -3.28 12.18 -4.14
C GLU A 327 -2.31 11.05 -3.75
N ILE A 328 -1.33 11.37 -2.92
CA ILE A 328 -0.48 10.40 -2.24
C ILE A 328 -0.92 10.36 -0.78
N VAL A 329 -1.25 9.17 -0.29
CA VAL A 329 -1.62 8.93 1.11
C VAL A 329 -0.56 8.07 1.77
N ILE A 330 -0.12 8.47 2.96
CA ILE A 330 1.01 7.89 3.67
C ILE A 330 0.59 7.54 5.10
N ASN A 331 0.82 6.29 5.49
CA ASN A 331 0.72 5.85 6.88
C ASN A 331 2.11 5.46 7.38
N GLY A 332 2.42 5.72 8.64
CA GLY A 332 3.73 5.44 9.21
C GLY A 332 3.68 5.12 10.69
N LEU A 333 4.74 4.50 11.19
CA LEU A 333 4.85 4.09 12.59
C LEU A 333 5.05 5.28 13.54
N SER A 334 5.46 6.44 13.04
CA SER A 334 5.57 7.69 13.80
C SER A 334 5.14 8.90 12.98
N LEU A 335 4.85 10.00 13.67
CA LEU A 335 4.50 11.28 13.05
C LEU A 335 5.69 11.84 12.23
N GLU A 336 6.89 11.70 12.76
CA GLU A 336 8.13 12.15 12.14
C GLU A 336 8.40 11.39 10.83
N ALA A 337 8.20 10.06 10.85
CA ALA A 337 8.34 9.22 9.67
C ALA A 337 7.37 9.65 8.55
N VAL A 338 6.11 9.95 8.90
CA VAL A 338 5.12 10.43 7.92
C VAL A 338 5.49 11.82 7.40
N LYS A 339 5.87 12.76 8.26
CA LYS A 339 6.28 14.11 7.85
C LYS A 339 7.48 14.07 6.90
N LYS A 340 8.49 13.29 7.23
CA LYS A 340 9.68 13.13 6.39
C LYS A 340 9.31 12.53 5.02
N ALA A 341 8.55 11.45 5.01
CA ALA A 341 8.09 10.82 3.77
C ALA A 341 7.24 11.78 2.91
N MET A 342 6.39 12.60 3.54
CA MET A 342 5.66 13.66 2.84
C MET A 342 6.62 14.67 2.21
N GLY A 343 7.66 15.10 2.92
CA GLY A 343 8.67 16.03 2.42
C GLY A 343 9.42 15.48 1.22
N ASP A 344 9.88 14.23 1.28
CA ASP A 344 10.56 13.55 0.18
C ASP A 344 9.66 13.49 -1.07
N GLY A 345 8.40 13.09 -0.91
CA GLY A 345 7.44 13.01 -2.00
C GLY A 345 7.05 14.37 -2.58
N LEU A 346 6.89 15.39 -1.74
CA LEU A 346 6.57 16.76 -2.16
C LEU A 346 7.67 17.36 -3.03
N LYS A 347 8.94 17.22 -2.62
CA LYS A 347 10.10 17.71 -3.36
C LYS A 347 10.16 17.07 -4.74
N ALA A 348 10.06 15.75 -4.81
CA ALA A 348 10.08 15.02 -6.06
C ALA A 348 8.92 15.41 -6.99
N ALA A 349 7.69 15.52 -6.47
CA ALA A 349 6.54 15.94 -7.26
C ALA A 349 6.70 17.37 -7.81
N ALA A 350 7.18 18.31 -6.99
CA ALA A 350 7.38 19.70 -7.37
C ALA A 350 8.40 19.85 -8.52
N GLY A 351 9.34 18.91 -8.63
CA GLY A 351 10.34 18.89 -9.70
C GLY A 351 9.82 18.49 -11.08
N VAL A 352 8.60 17.94 -11.19
CA VAL A 352 8.10 17.45 -12.49
C VAL A 352 7.47 18.59 -13.30
N PRO A 353 7.93 18.85 -14.53
CA PRO A 353 7.33 19.85 -15.41
C PRO A 353 5.84 19.57 -15.66
N GLY A 354 5.03 20.65 -15.60
CA GLY A 354 3.57 20.54 -15.72
C GLY A 354 2.83 20.39 -14.38
N VAL A 355 3.54 20.21 -13.24
CA VAL A 355 2.93 20.37 -11.91
C VAL A 355 2.77 21.85 -11.61
N VAL A 356 1.54 22.26 -11.33
CA VAL A 356 1.15 23.67 -11.16
C VAL A 356 1.01 24.02 -9.67
N LYS A 357 0.42 23.08 -8.91
CA LYS A 357 0.06 23.30 -7.51
C LYS A 357 0.19 22.01 -6.72
N ILE A 358 0.59 22.12 -5.45
CA ILE A 358 0.50 21.02 -4.47
C ILE A 358 -0.27 21.54 -3.24
N SER A 359 -1.16 20.71 -2.72
CA SER A 359 -1.98 20.98 -1.53
C SER A 359 -2.04 19.74 -0.64
N ALA A 360 -2.81 19.77 0.43
CA ALA A 360 -3.11 18.60 1.25
C ALA A 360 -4.61 18.50 1.54
N GLY A 361 -5.06 17.28 1.78
CA GLY A 361 -6.43 16.99 2.19
C GLY A 361 -6.57 17.14 3.70
N ASN A 362 -7.53 17.97 4.12
CA ASN A 362 -7.94 18.08 5.51
C ASN A 362 -9.44 18.37 5.63
N TYR A 363 -9.95 18.26 6.83
CA TYR A 363 -11.35 18.54 7.18
C TYR A 363 -11.45 19.75 8.11
N GLY A 364 -10.57 20.75 7.90
CA GLY A 364 -10.46 21.94 8.75
C GLY A 364 -9.84 21.66 10.12
N GLY A 365 -9.15 20.53 10.28
CA GLY A 365 -8.53 20.11 11.53
C GLY A 365 -9.53 19.63 12.59
N LYS A 366 -10.73 19.18 12.18
CA LYS A 366 -11.83 18.82 13.08
C LYS A 366 -11.96 17.33 13.35
N ILE A 367 -11.33 16.48 12.52
CA ILE A 367 -11.54 15.03 12.55
C ILE A 367 -10.31 14.31 13.11
N GLY A 368 -9.10 14.71 12.73
CA GLY A 368 -7.84 14.10 13.16
C GLY A 368 -7.08 14.94 14.17
N PRO A 369 -6.50 14.34 15.23
CA PRO A 369 -5.74 15.06 16.26
C PRO A 369 -4.35 15.50 15.79
N TYR A 370 -3.82 14.92 14.71
CA TYR A 370 -2.48 15.21 14.20
C TYR A 370 -2.53 16.03 12.91
N LYS A 371 -1.57 16.93 12.76
CA LYS A 371 -1.42 17.78 11.58
C LYS A 371 0.01 17.75 11.08
N ALA A 372 0.21 17.56 9.78
CA ALA A 372 1.49 17.77 9.11
C ALA A 372 1.35 18.93 8.14
N PHE A 373 1.90 20.07 8.49
CA PHE A 373 1.95 21.23 7.59
C PHE A 373 2.94 20.95 6.46
N LEU A 374 2.52 21.28 5.22
CA LEU A 374 3.37 21.04 4.04
C LEU A 374 4.70 21.79 4.13
N LYS A 375 4.69 22.98 4.71
CA LYS A 375 5.90 23.75 4.96
C LYS A 375 6.85 23.00 5.91
N GLU A 376 6.37 22.51 7.04
CA GLU A 376 7.18 21.75 8.00
C GLU A 376 7.73 20.47 7.38
N ALA A 377 6.91 19.76 6.58
CA ALA A 377 7.33 18.54 5.89
C ALA A 377 8.49 18.79 4.92
N LEU A 378 8.53 19.97 4.26
CA LEU A 378 9.64 20.34 3.38
C LEU A 378 10.94 20.66 4.13
N GLU A 379 10.84 21.11 5.39
CA GLU A 379 11.97 21.45 6.25
C GLU A 379 12.52 20.23 7.01
N THR A 380 11.73 19.13 7.08
CA THR A 380 12.12 17.85 7.74
C THR A 380 12.96 17.01 6.78
N THR A 381 14.26 17.21 6.75
CA THR A 381 15.22 16.44 5.91
C THR A 381 16.18 15.62 6.74
#